data_ed36f27cf3d8d724d2aff00b03aa7827
#
_entry.id   ed36f27cf3d8d724d2aff00b03aa7827
#
_cell.length_a   1.000
_cell.length_b   1.000
_cell.length_c   1.000
_cell.angle_alpha   90.00
_cell.angle_beta   90.00
_cell.angle_gamma   90.00
#
_symmetry.space_group_name_H-M   'P 1'
#
loop_
_entity.id
_entity.type
_entity.pdbx_description
1 polymer ?
#
loop_
_entity_poly.entity_id
_entity_poly.type
_entity_poly.pdbx_seq_one_letter_code
_entity_poly.pdbx_strand_id
1 'polypeptide(L)'
;PELFFSLRARAAKAKPMKGTRPRGRSEAEDVALAAELAASVKDKAENLMIVDLMRNDLSPVAEAGSVRVDNLFAIESYPTVHQMVSTVRAELQPGKGAIDMIRALFPCGSITGTPKIRAMELIHEVGRDARGPYCGAIGRIDAPRNGEGGDAAFNVAIRTIRLTPGENERHHAVLGVGGAIVADSQGMAEWRECLVKGGFARGTAGGHDLIETMRFDPDVGMPRLERHLERIKASAAELGFAFDRHDTRNRIQA
;
A
#
# COMPACT_ATOMS: atom_id res chain seq x y z
N PRO A 1 0.21 -0.56 3.95
CA PRO A 1 0.42 0.00 2.60
C PRO A 1 -0.62 -0.53 1.62
N GLU A 2 -1.10 0.35 0.76
CA GLU A 2 -2.09 0.03 -0.27
C GLU A 2 -1.39 -0.34 -1.58
N LEU A 3 -1.85 -1.39 -2.26
CA LEU A 3 -1.35 -1.72 -3.58
C LEU A 3 -1.86 -0.67 -4.57
N PHE A 4 -0.94 0.15 -5.10
CA PHE A 4 -1.26 1.10 -6.14
C PHE A 4 -1.58 0.37 -7.43
N PHE A 5 -0.63 -0.39 -7.96
CA PHE A 5 -0.87 -1.36 -9.02
C PHE A 5 0.22 -2.44 -9.06
N SER A 6 -0.11 -3.55 -9.70
CA SER A 6 0.87 -4.53 -10.19
C SER A 6 0.61 -4.84 -11.65
N LEU A 7 1.67 -5.12 -12.39
CA LEU A 7 1.65 -5.51 -13.78
C LEU A 7 2.45 -6.81 -13.93
N ARG A 8 1.88 -7.79 -14.60
CA ARG A 8 2.57 -9.02 -15.01
C ARG A 8 2.33 -9.22 -16.50
N ALA A 9 3.39 -9.17 -17.28
CA ALA A 9 3.26 -9.03 -18.73
C ALA A 9 2.30 -7.87 -19.07
N ARG A 10 1.10 -8.14 -19.56
CA ARG A 10 0.06 -7.13 -19.86
C ARG A 10 -1.08 -7.11 -18.84
N ALA A 11 -1.15 -8.08 -17.94
CA ALA A 11 -2.19 -8.17 -16.93
C ALA A 11 -1.96 -7.17 -15.79
N ALA A 12 -2.76 -6.11 -15.77
CA ALA A 12 -2.77 -5.07 -14.76
C ALA A 12 -3.75 -5.39 -13.63
N LYS A 13 -3.38 -5.02 -12.40
CA LYS A 13 -4.20 -5.17 -11.21
C LYS A 13 -3.99 -3.98 -10.29
N ALA A 14 -5.08 -3.37 -9.85
CA ALA A 14 -5.11 -2.40 -8.75
C ALA A 14 -6.01 -2.90 -7.63
N LYS A 15 -5.71 -2.48 -6.40
CA LYS A 15 -6.40 -3.01 -5.22
C LYS A 15 -6.76 -1.89 -4.24
N PRO A 16 -7.74 -1.04 -4.61
CA PRO A 16 -8.20 0.03 -3.71
C PRO A 16 -8.79 -0.55 -2.43
N MET A 17 -8.51 0.13 -1.32
CA MET A 17 -9.02 -0.24 0.00
C MET A 17 -9.63 0.96 0.71
N LYS A 18 -10.83 0.76 1.23
CA LYS A 18 -11.55 1.71 2.09
C LYS A 18 -12.31 0.94 3.15
N GLY A 19 -12.42 1.49 4.32
CA GLY A 19 -13.05 0.83 5.46
C GLY A 19 -12.08 -0.12 6.18
N THR A 20 -11.91 0.13 7.47
CA THR A 20 -11.00 -0.63 8.34
C THR A 20 -11.68 -0.85 9.70
N ARG A 21 -11.52 -2.04 10.27
CA ARG A 21 -11.88 -2.34 11.65
C ARG A 21 -10.69 -3.01 12.35
N PRO A 22 -10.51 -2.81 13.65
CA PRO A 22 -9.49 -3.54 14.40
C PRO A 22 -9.84 -5.03 14.45
N ARG A 23 -8.88 -5.86 14.82
CA ARG A 23 -9.14 -7.26 15.18
C ARG A 23 -9.86 -7.32 16.52
N GLY A 24 -10.76 -8.28 16.64
CA GLY A 24 -11.45 -8.56 17.89
C GLY A 24 -10.53 -9.18 18.94
N ARG A 25 -10.87 -8.98 20.22
CA ARG A 25 -10.17 -9.60 21.36
C ARG A 25 -10.60 -11.04 21.59
N SER A 26 -11.71 -11.44 21.01
CA SER A 26 -12.24 -12.81 20.98
C SER A 26 -12.68 -13.15 19.57
N GLU A 27 -12.81 -14.43 19.25
CA GLU A 27 -13.28 -14.89 17.94
C GLU A 27 -14.67 -14.34 17.60
N ALA A 28 -15.58 -14.32 18.55
CA ALA A 28 -16.93 -13.77 18.36
C ALA A 28 -16.92 -12.27 18.06
N GLU A 29 -16.09 -11.49 18.76
CA GLU A 29 -15.91 -10.06 18.51
C GLU A 29 -15.25 -9.82 17.13
N ASP A 30 -14.27 -10.64 16.76
CA ASP A 30 -13.56 -10.54 15.48
C ASP A 30 -14.49 -10.77 14.29
N VAL A 31 -15.33 -11.80 14.37
CA VAL A 31 -16.37 -12.09 13.36
C VAL A 31 -17.40 -10.96 13.30
N ALA A 32 -17.82 -10.41 14.45
CA ALA A 32 -18.77 -9.31 14.49
C ALA A 32 -18.22 -8.02 13.84
N LEU A 33 -16.96 -7.67 14.10
CA LEU A 33 -16.29 -6.52 13.49
C LEU A 33 -16.11 -6.68 11.97
N ALA A 34 -15.77 -7.88 11.50
CA ALA A 34 -15.70 -8.17 10.06
C ALA A 34 -17.07 -8.05 9.40
N ALA A 35 -18.13 -8.57 10.06
CA ALA A 35 -19.51 -8.49 9.56
C ALA A 35 -20.03 -7.05 9.56
N GLU A 36 -19.73 -6.25 10.60
CA GLU A 36 -20.05 -4.82 10.65
C GLU A 36 -19.42 -4.07 9.47
N LEU A 37 -18.12 -4.30 9.20
CA LEU A 37 -17.44 -3.70 8.06
C LEU A 37 -18.11 -4.12 6.75
N ALA A 38 -18.42 -5.40 6.59
CA ALA A 38 -19.08 -5.91 5.39
C ALA A 38 -20.50 -5.32 5.19
N ALA A 39 -21.19 -4.94 6.27
CA ALA A 39 -22.52 -4.33 6.23
C ALA A 39 -22.48 -2.79 6.04
N SER A 40 -21.34 -2.14 6.28
CA SER A 40 -21.20 -0.69 6.27
C SER A 40 -21.54 -0.07 4.91
N VAL A 41 -22.63 0.67 4.84
CA VAL A 41 -23.06 1.39 3.64
C VAL A 41 -22.05 2.49 3.28
N LYS A 42 -21.54 3.21 4.28
CA LYS A 42 -20.56 4.28 4.11
C LYS A 42 -19.26 3.73 3.49
N ASP A 43 -18.69 2.69 4.10
CA ASP A 43 -17.42 2.13 3.63
C ASP A 43 -17.55 1.55 2.20
N LYS A 44 -18.70 0.93 1.87
CA LYS A 44 -19.01 0.47 0.52
C LYS A 44 -19.10 1.63 -0.48
N ALA A 45 -19.76 2.72 -0.12
CA ALA A 45 -19.91 3.88 -1.01
C ALA A 45 -18.55 4.53 -1.29
N GLU A 46 -17.71 4.71 -0.27
CA GLU A 46 -16.35 5.23 -0.42
C GLU A 46 -15.49 4.29 -1.26
N ASN A 47 -15.58 2.98 -1.04
CA ASN A 47 -14.83 2.00 -1.82
C ASN A 47 -15.25 2.00 -3.29
N LEU A 48 -16.56 2.02 -3.56
CA LEU A 48 -17.13 2.05 -4.92
C LEU A 48 -16.66 3.29 -5.70
N MET A 49 -16.65 4.45 -5.06
CA MET A 49 -16.18 5.70 -5.67
C MET A 49 -14.71 5.57 -6.14
N ILE A 50 -13.86 4.95 -5.34
CA ILE A 50 -12.46 4.75 -5.73
C ILE A 50 -12.32 3.66 -6.80
N VAL A 51 -13.13 2.61 -6.74
CA VAL A 51 -13.19 1.58 -7.80
C VAL A 51 -13.54 2.19 -9.15
N ASP A 52 -14.55 3.05 -9.21
CA ASP A 52 -14.96 3.73 -10.45
C ASP A 52 -13.88 4.68 -10.96
N LEU A 53 -13.23 5.41 -10.06
CA LEU A 53 -12.09 6.25 -10.43
C LEU A 53 -10.94 5.43 -11.02
N MET A 54 -10.60 4.29 -10.39
CA MET A 54 -9.54 3.40 -10.89
C MET A 54 -9.89 2.77 -12.24
N ARG A 55 -11.16 2.42 -12.47
CA ARG A 55 -11.63 1.94 -13.78
C ARG A 55 -11.47 3.02 -14.86
N ASN A 56 -11.87 4.25 -14.55
CA ASN A 56 -11.71 5.39 -15.44
C ASN A 56 -10.24 5.63 -15.78
N ASP A 57 -9.36 5.63 -14.79
CA ASP A 57 -7.93 5.87 -14.96
C ASP A 57 -7.21 4.76 -15.73
N LEU A 58 -7.66 3.50 -15.62
CA LEU A 58 -7.12 2.35 -16.38
C LEU A 58 -7.59 2.34 -17.83
N SER A 59 -8.79 2.82 -18.11
CA SER A 59 -9.42 2.71 -19.43
C SER A 59 -8.57 3.24 -20.59
N PRO A 60 -7.83 4.36 -20.48
CA PRO A 60 -7.00 4.88 -21.58
C PRO A 60 -5.82 3.99 -21.98
N VAL A 61 -5.36 3.11 -21.10
CA VAL A 61 -4.20 2.23 -21.35
C VAL A 61 -4.58 0.76 -21.47
N ALA A 62 -5.82 0.42 -21.16
CA ALA A 62 -6.35 -0.93 -21.24
C ALA A 62 -6.95 -1.25 -22.61
N GLU A 63 -6.97 -2.52 -22.99
CA GLU A 63 -7.77 -3.00 -24.11
C GLU A 63 -9.25 -2.73 -23.87
N ALA A 64 -9.96 -2.36 -24.91
CA ALA A 64 -11.40 -2.07 -24.83
C ALA A 64 -12.18 -3.28 -24.25
N GLY A 65 -12.97 -3.03 -23.22
CA GLY A 65 -13.77 -4.07 -22.55
C GLY A 65 -12.99 -4.98 -21.60
N SER A 66 -11.68 -4.80 -21.44
CA SER A 66 -10.86 -5.63 -20.53
C SER A 66 -10.93 -5.19 -19.07
N VAL A 67 -11.30 -3.94 -18.80
CA VAL A 67 -11.39 -3.40 -17.43
C VAL A 67 -12.58 -4.04 -16.71
N ARG A 68 -12.29 -4.78 -15.65
CA ARG A 68 -13.29 -5.49 -14.83
C ARG A 68 -12.99 -5.34 -13.35
N VAL A 69 -14.02 -5.52 -12.54
CA VAL A 69 -13.93 -5.52 -11.07
C VAL A 69 -14.15 -6.94 -10.59
N ASP A 70 -13.17 -7.48 -9.89
CA ASP A 70 -13.26 -8.75 -9.20
C ASP A 70 -13.40 -8.50 -7.69
N ASN A 71 -14.14 -9.35 -6.97
CA ASN A 71 -14.23 -9.32 -5.52
C ASN A 71 -14.55 -7.92 -4.94
N LEU A 72 -15.61 -7.29 -5.47
CA LEU A 72 -16.09 -6.02 -4.94
C LEU A 72 -16.46 -6.14 -3.45
N PHE A 73 -15.93 -5.22 -2.61
CA PHE A 73 -16.17 -5.16 -1.15
C PHE A 73 -15.73 -6.41 -0.37
N ALA A 74 -14.72 -7.12 -0.82
CA ALA A 74 -14.17 -8.26 -0.08
C ALA A 74 -13.56 -7.79 1.26
N ILE A 75 -13.80 -8.56 2.32
CA ILE A 75 -13.14 -8.34 3.61
C ILE A 75 -11.89 -9.21 3.68
N GLU A 76 -10.74 -8.56 3.81
CA GLU A 76 -9.47 -9.22 4.04
C GLU A 76 -9.05 -9.03 5.50
N SER A 77 -8.77 -10.14 6.20
CA SER A 77 -8.31 -10.12 7.58
C SER A 77 -6.79 -10.20 7.64
N TYR A 78 -6.19 -9.19 8.22
CA TYR A 78 -4.76 -9.10 8.48
C TYR A 78 -4.49 -9.29 9.98
N PRO A 79 -3.24 -9.47 10.42
CA PRO A 79 -2.94 -9.68 11.84
C PRO A 79 -3.46 -8.58 12.77
N THR A 80 -3.57 -7.35 12.29
CA THR A 80 -3.95 -6.18 13.12
C THR A 80 -5.30 -5.56 12.76
N VAL A 81 -5.84 -5.84 11.57
CA VAL A 81 -7.07 -5.19 11.06
C VAL A 81 -7.85 -6.09 10.11
N HIS A 82 -9.16 -5.83 10.01
CA HIS A 82 -9.99 -6.19 8.86
C HIS A 82 -10.03 -5.01 7.90
N GLN A 83 -9.91 -5.27 6.61
CA GLN A 83 -9.87 -4.25 5.57
C GLN A 83 -10.86 -4.59 4.45
N MET A 84 -11.71 -3.63 4.07
CA MET A 84 -12.54 -3.77 2.87
C MET A 84 -11.72 -3.43 1.64
N VAL A 85 -11.68 -4.34 0.69
CA VAL A 85 -10.83 -4.27 -0.50
C VAL A 85 -11.66 -4.63 -1.73
N SER A 86 -11.41 -3.93 -2.83
CA SER A 86 -11.89 -4.33 -4.16
C SER A 86 -10.71 -4.56 -5.09
N THR A 87 -10.91 -5.34 -6.14
CA THR A 87 -9.86 -5.62 -7.12
C THR A 87 -10.33 -5.17 -8.50
N VAL A 88 -9.57 -4.26 -9.10
CA VAL A 88 -9.75 -3.83 -10.49
C VAL A 88 -8.66 -4.48 -11.34
N ARG A 89 -9.05 -5.12 -12.44
CA ARG A 89 -8.13 -5.74 -13.40
C ARG A 89 -8.34 -5.17 -14.78
N ALA A 90 -7.28 -5.20 -15.57
CA ALA A 90 -7.32 -4.85 -16.97
C ALA A 90 -6.21 -5.58 -17.72
N GLU A 91 -6.39 -5.77 -19.02
CA GLU A 91 -5.33 -6.15 -19.93
C GLU A 91 -4.84 -4.89 -20.63
N LEU A 92 -3.54 -4.60 -20.60
CA LEU A 92 -3.00 -3.43 -21.27
C LEU A 92 -3.01 -3.61 -22.79
N GLN A 93 -3.18 -2.50 -23.51
CA GLN A 93 -3.02 -2.48 -24.95
C GLN A 93 -1.60 -2.94 -25.36
N PRO A 94 -1.43 -3.55 -26.55
CA PRO A 94 -0.11 -3.90 -27.08
C PRO A 94 0.84 -2.68 -27.06
N GLY A 95 2.06 -2.88 -26.60
CA GLY A 95 3.07 -1.83 -26.50
C GLY A 95 2.96 -0.92 -25.26
N LYS A 96 1.92 -1.07 -24.44
CA LYS A 96 1.79 -0.38 -23.15
C LYS A 96 2.47 -1.15 -22.03
N GLY A 97 3.03 -0.42 -21.05
CA GLY A 97 3.75 -1.01 -19.93
C GLY A 97 3.62 -0.23 -18.62
N ALA A 98 4.53 -0.49 -17.69
CA ALA A 98 4.52 0.11 -16.36
C ALA A 98 4.55 1.64 -16.37
N ILE A 99 5.28 2.25 -17.29
CA ILE A 99 5.36 3.72 -17.40
C ILE A 99 4.02 4.30 -17.87
N ASP A 100 3.32 3.64 -18.81
CA ASP A 100 1.99 4.08 -19.23
C ASP A 100 0.98 3.95 -18.11
N MET A 101 1.08 2.87 -17.30
CA MET A 101 0.30 2.71 -16.08
C MET A 101 0.53 3.85 -15.09
N ILE A 102 1.79 4.21 -14.83
CA ILE A 102 2.11 5.34 -13.94
C ILE A 102 1.49 6.62 -14.49
N ARG A 103 1.64 6.92 -15.76
CA ARG A 103 1.07 8.14 -16.37
C ARG A 103 -0.45 8.21 -16.28
N ALA A 104 -1.12 7.08 -16.43
CA ALA A 104 -2.58 7.02 -16.38
C ALA A 104 -3.14 7.09 -14.94
N LEU A 105 -2.51 6.41 -14.00
CA LEU A 105 -3.03 6.21 -12.66
C LEU A 105 -2.51 7.23 -11.63
N PHE A 106 -1.30 7.81 -11.84
CA PHE A 106 -0.67 8.69 -10.87
C PHE A 106 -1.19 10.13 -10.95
N PRO A 107 -1.41 10.77 -9.79
CA PRO A 107 -1.39 10.21 -8.44
C PRO A 107 -2.59 9.27 -8.20
N CYS A 108 -2.44 8.35 -7.24
CA CYS A 108 -3.45 7.34 -6.93
C CYS A 108 -4.79 7.99 -6.56
N GLY A 109 -5.90 7.43 -7.10
CA GLY A 109 -7.24 7.92 -6.84
C GLY A 109 -7.63 7.94 -5.36
N SER A 110 -7.17 6.94 -4.59
CA SER A 110 -7.50 6.81 -3.16
C SER A 110 -6.93 7.92 -2.28
N ILE A 111 -5.93 8.68 -2.79
CA ILE A 111 -5.26 9.77 -2.06
C ILE A 111 -5.50 11.16 -2.70
N THR A 112 -6.31 11.21 -3.73
CA THR A 112 -6.73 12.45 -4.40
C THR A 112 -8.21 12.71 -4.15
N GLY A 113 -9.08 12.37 -5.06
CA GLY A 113 -10.51 12.56 -5.00
C GLY A 113 -11.15 12.46 -6.37
N THR A 114 -12.46 12.64 -6.42
CA THR A 114 -13.23 12.59 -7.65
C THR A 114 -14.06 13.89 -7.78
N PRO A 115 -13.96 14.63 -8.92
CA PRO A 115 -13.08 14.44 -10.08
C PRO A 115 -11.59 14.68 -9.74
N LYS A 116 -10.68 13.82 -10.25
CA LYS A 116 -9.26 13.80 -9.84
C LYS A 116 -8.55 15.14 -10.02
N ILE A 117 -8.68 15.76 -11.20
CA ILE A 117 -7.97 17.01 -11.51
C ILE A 117 -8.43 18.11 -10.55
N ARG A 118 -9.74 18.28 -10.34
CA ARG A 118 -10.28 19.29 -9.43
C ARG A 118 -9.84 19.03 -7.97
N ALA A 119 -9.84 17.78 -7.54
CA ALA A 119 -9.33 17.41 -6.21
C ALA A 119 -7.85 17.79 -6.05
N MET A 120 -7.03 17.56 -7.07
CA MET A 120 -5.61 17.93 -7.07
C MET A 120 -5.40 19.44 -7.01
N GLU A 121 -6.19 20.23 -7.73
CA GLU A 121 -6.17 21.70 -7.66
C GLU A 121 -6.47 22.17 -6.23
N LEU A 122 -7.55 21.68 -5.63
CA LEU A 122 -7.91 22.02 -4.25
C LEU A 122 -6.83 21.61 -3.25
N ILE A 123 -6.25 20.42 -3.40
CA ILE A 123 -5.14 19.97 -2.58
C ILE A 123 -3.93 20.92 -2.70
N HIS A 124 -3.68 21.44 -3.90
CA HIS A 124 -2.60 22.40 -4.13
C HIS A 124 -2.93 23.76 -3.51
N GLU A 125 -4.16 24.25 -3.66
CA GLU A 125 -4.62 25.53 -3.10
C GLU A 125 -4.54 25.58 -1.57
N VAL A 126 -4.92 24.48 -0.88
CA VAL A 126 -4.94 24.42 0.59
C VAL A 126 -3.68 23.85 1.22
N GLY A 127 -2.85 23.18 0.43
CA GLY A 127 -1.61 22.55 0.91
C GLY A 127 -0.52 23.57 1.19
N ARG A 128 0.00 23.61 2.43
CA ARG A 128 1.06 24.53 2.83
C ARG A 128 2.45 24.02 2.48
N ASP A 129 2.65 22.71 2.59
CA ASP A 129 3.97 22.09 2.50
C ASP A 129 4.02 21.04 1.39
N ALA A 130 5.19 20.92 0.77
CA ALA A 130 5.45 19.85 -0.19
C ALA A 130 5.37 18.49 0.50
N ARG A 131 4.55 17.57 -0.03
CA ARG A 131 4.34 16.24 0.55
C ARG A 131 5.55 15.32 0.40
N GLY A 132 6.46 15.63 -0.54
CA GLY A 132 7.59 14.76 -0.87
C GLY A 132 7.12 13.37 -1.32
N PRO A 133 7.69 12.27 -0.78
CA PRO A 133 7.25 10.92 -1.10
C PRO A 133 5.85 10.57 -0.58
N TYR A 134 5.35 11.27 0.44
CA TYR A 134 4.02 11.01 1.01
C TYR A 134 2.91 11.20 -0.02
N CYS A 135 2.00 10.25 -0.12
CA CYS A 135 0.98 10.17 -1.15
C CYS A 135 1.51 9.94 -2.57
N GLY A 136 2.79 9.65 -2.71
CA GLY A 136 3.39 9.21 -3.96
C GLY A 136 3.26 7.70 -4.17
N ALA A 137 4.16 7.13 -4.95
CA ALA A 137 4.24 5.70 -5.18
C ALA A 137 5.68 5.21 -5.05
N ILE A 138 5.85 4.05 -4.43
CA ILE A 138 7.14 3.38 -4.30
C ILE A 138 6.99 1.98 -4.84
N GLY A 139 7.94 1.54 -5.66
CA GLY A 139 7.83 0.21 -6.26
C GLY A 139 9.03 -0.16 -7.10
N ARG A 140 8.83 -1.12 -7.98
CA ARG A 140 9.85 -1.64 -8.89
C ARG A 140 9.28 -1.88 -10.27
N ILE A 141 10.14 -1.80 -11.25
CA ILE A 141 9.92 -2.27 -12.60
C ILE A 141 11.04 -3.26 -12.89
N ASP A 142 10.67 -4.48 -13.27
CA ASP A 142 11.63 -5.52 -13.63
C ASP A 142 12.06 -5.34 -15.10
N ALA A 143 13.24 -5.84 -15.43
CA ALA A 143 13.69 -5.85 -16.81
C ALA A 143 12.75 -6.69 -17.69
N PRO A 144 12.56 -6.30 -18.96
CA PRO A 144 11.79 -7.09 -19.91
C PRO A 144 12.32 -8.53 -20.01
N ARG A 145 11.39 -9.49 -20.13
CA ARG A 145 11.73 -10.89 -20.41
C ARG A 145 11.16 -11.26 -21.78
N ASN A 146 11.98 -11.89 -22.62
CA ASN A 146 11.56 -12.39 -23.94
C ASN A 146 10.89 -11.34 -24.86
N GLY A 147 11.32 -10.07 -24.77
CA GLY A 147 10.77 -8.99 -25.62
C GLY A 147 9.41 -8.44 -25.17
N GLU A 148 8.83 -8.95 -24.11
CA GLU A 148 7.64 -8.39 -23.47
C GLU A 148 8.04 -7.35 -22.41
N GLY A 149 7.10 -6.44 -22.08
CA GLY A 149 7.30 -5.44 -21.03
C GLY A 149 7.63 -6.09 -19.68
N GLY A 150 8.48 -5.45 -18.88
CA GLY A 150 8.84 -5.93 -17.55
C GLY A 150 7.67 -5.91 -16.58
N ASP A 151 7.65 -6.87 -15.64
CA ASP A 151 6.72 -6.86 -14.52
C ASP A 151 6.94 -5.62 -13.65
N ALA A 152 5.89 -5.15 -12.99
CA ALA A 152 5.98 -4.02 -12.08
C ALA A 152 5.07 -4.19 -10.87
N ALA A 153 5.46 -3.60 -9.76
CA ALA A 153 4.62 -3.51 -8.57
C ALA A 153 4.92 -2.22 -7.81
N PHE A 154 3.86 -1.47 -7.51
CA PHE A 154 3.94 -0.21 -6.78
C PHE A 154 2.93 -0.19 -5.64
N ASN A 155 3.32 0.39 -4.52
CA ASN A 155 2.41 0.73 -3.43
C ASN A 155 2.23 2.25 -3.34
N VAL A 156 1.11 2.67 -2.76
CA VAL A 156 0.90 4.05 -2.35
C VAL A 156 1.80 4.36 -1.15
N ALA A 157 2.55 5.44 -1.22
CA ALA A 157 3.48 5.83 -0.15
C ALA A 157 2.76 6.52 1.02
N ILE A 158 1.92 5.76 1.70
CA ILE A 158 1.30 6.09 2.99
C ILE A 158 1.91 5.20 4.08
N ARG A 159 1.80 5.59 5.35
CA ARG A 159 2.45 4.85 6.46
C ARG A 159 3.96 4.67 6.23
N THR A 160 4.58 5.65 5.57
CA THR A 160 5.97 5.64 5.14
C THR A 160 6.71 6.75 5.86
N ILE A 161 7.80 6.41 6.53
CA ILE A 161 8.68 7.35 7.23
C ILE A 161 9.82 7.72 6.27
N ARG A 162 10.02 9.01 6.05
CA ARG A 162 11.20 9.53 5.36
C ARG A 162 12.26 9.89 6.39
N LEU A 163 13.43 9.30 6.26
CA LEU A 163 14.60 9.67 7.04
C LEU A 163 15.53 10.52 6.17
N THR A 164 16.00 11.63 6.70
CA THR A 164 17.03 12.47 6.07
C THR A 164 18.18 12.67 7.04
N PRO A 165 19.44 12.67 6.56
CA PRO A 165 20.57 12.97 7.43
C PRO A 165 20.38 14.31 8.12
N GLY A 166 20.70 14.35 9.40
CA GLY A 166 20.73 15.56 10.21
C GLY A 166 22.13 15.76 10.79
N GLU A 167 22.27 16.71 11.69
CA GLU A 167 23.52 17.00 12.38
C GLU A 167 23.80 15.96 13.49
N ASN A 168 25.09 15.76 13.82
CA ASN A 168 25.55 14.91 14.93
C ASN A 168 25.02 13.46 14.86
N GLU A 169 25.11 12.81 13.68
CA GLU A 169 24.68 11.42 13.44
C GLU A 169 23.17 11.17 13.68
N ARG A 170 22.41 12.23 13.91
CA ARG A 170 20.96 12.13 14.02
C ARG A 170 20.30 12.19 12.65
N HIS A 171 19.10 11.62 12.55
CA HIS A 171 18.27 11.69 11.35
C HIS A 171 17.00 12.45 11.66
N HIS A 172 16.53 13.23 10.69
CA HIS A 172 15.18 13.81 10.74
C HIS A 172 14.20 12.79 10.16
N ALA A 173 13.24 12.38 10.98
CA ALA A 173 12.17 11.48 10.58
C ALA A 173 10.90 12.28 10.29
N VAL A 174 10.35 12.14 9.09
CA VAL A 174 9.09 12.77 8.69
C VAL A 174 8.09 11.69 8.30
N LEU A 175 6.95 11.69 8.97
CA LEU A 175 5.81 10.83 8.66
C LEU A 175 4.64 11.70 8.22
N GLY A 176 4.22 11.57 6.96
CA GLY A 176 2.98 12.15 6.47
C GLY A 176 1.76 11.38 6.98
N VAL A 177 0.79 12.08 7.53
CA VAL A 177 -0.51 11.54 7.94
C VAL A 177 -1.63 12.39 7.38
N GLY A 178 -2.80 11.79 7.13
CA GLY A 178 -3.95 12.49 6.57
C GLY A 178 -5.17 11.59 6.44
N GLY A 179 -6.30 12.19 6.10
CA GLY A 179 -7.57 11.54 5.82
C GLY A 179 -8.19 12.05 4.52
N ALA A 180 -9.26 11.40 4.09
CA ALA A 180 -10.12 11.90 3.04
C ALA A 180 -11.11 12.89 3.64
N ILE A 181 -11.27 14.05 3.02
CA ILE A 181 -12.25 15.06 3.44
C ILE A 181 -13.45 14.97 2.51
N VAL A 182 -14.62 14.83 3.08
CA VAL A 182 -15.91 14.78 2.39
C VAL A 182 -16.84 15.86 2.96
N ALA A 183 -17.99 16.08 2.33
CA ALA A 183 -18.94 17.15 2.72
C ALA A 183 -19.35 17.08 4.20
N ASP A 184 -19.46 15.87 4.76
CA ASP A 184 -19.88 15.64 6.14
C ASP A 184 -18.71 15.59 7.13
N SER A 185 -17.47 15.80 6.67
CA SER A 185 -16.27 15.78 7.52
C SER A 185 -16.29 16.89 8.58
N GLN A 186 -15.97 16.51 9.81
CA GLN A 186 -15.81 17.43 10.91
C GLN A 186 -14.32 17.59 11.26
N GLY A 187 -13.78 18.81 11.17
CA GLY A 187 -12.35 19.09 11.27
C GLY A 187 -11.65 18.47 12.47
N MET A 188 -12.25 18.50 13.67
CA MET A 188 -11.67 17.88 14.87
C MET A 188 -11.70 16.36 14.85
N ALA A 189 -12.68 15.74 14.19
CA ALA A 189 -12.73 14.29 14.02
C ALA A 189 -11.64 13.83 13.03
N GLU A 190 -11.51 14.51 11.90
CA GLU A 190 -10.45 14.25 10.92
C GLU A 190 -9.04 14.44 11.49
N TRP A 191 -8.86 15.47 12.32
CA TRP A 191 -7.59 15.68 13.01
C TRP A 191 -7.25 14.52 13.96
N ARG A 192 -8.21 14.07 14.75
CA ARG A 192 -8.03 12.91 15.65
C ARG A 192 -7.70 11.64 14.86
N GLU A 193 -8.36 11.44 13.73
CA GLU A 193 -8.06 10.32 12.84
C GLU A 193 -6.61 10.38 12.32
N CYS A 194 -6.12 11.56 11.94
CA CYS A 194 -4.71 11.73 11.55
C CYS A 194 -3.76 11.32 12.68
N LEU A 195 -4.04 11.73 13.94
CA LEU A 195 -3.22 11.36 15.09
C LEU A 195 -3.21 9.85 15.34
N VAL A 196 -4.38 9.20 15.21
CA VAL A 196 -4.51 7.74 15.33
C VAL A 196 -3.71 7.04 14.23
N LYS A 197 -3.81 7.51 12.98
CA LYS A 197 -3.05 6.97 11.85
C LYS A 197 -1.54 7.11 12.01
N GLY A 198 -1.07 8.14 12.73
CA GLY A 198 0.34 8.33 13.06
C GLY A 198 0.81 7.57 14.30
N GLY A 199 -0.11 6.98 15.05
CA GLY A 199 0.15 6.36 16.36
C GLY A 199 1.17 5.21 16.31
N PHE A 200 1.22 4.47 15.21
CA PHE A 200 2.18 3.38 15.06
C PHE A 200 3.65 3.83 15.13
N ALA A 201 3.95 5.09 14.75
CA ALA A 201 5.30 5.64 14.82
C ALA A 201 5.69 6.11 16.23
N ARG A 202 4.71 6.20 17.15
CA ARG A 202 4.91 6.55 18.55
C ARG A 202 4.95 5.31 19.46
N GLY A 203 4.92 4.11 18.84
CA GLY A 203 4.89 2.85 19.59
C GLY A 203 5.94 2.84 20.68
N THR A 204 5.47 2.61 21.91
CA THR A 204 6.30 2.35 23.06
C THR A 204 7.34 1.28 22.71
N ALA A 205 8.50 1.35 23.35
CA ALA A 205 9.60 0.41 23.25
C ALA A 205 9.24 -1.04 23.68
N GLY A 206 8.16 -1.57 23.17
CA GLY A 206 7.68 -2.94 23.32
C GLY A 206 7.82 -3.64 21.99
N GLY A 207 8.91 -4.39 21.82
CA GLY A 207 9.13 -5.39 20.80
C GLY A 207 8.84 -4.95 19.37
N HIS A 208 9.81 -4.35 18.71
CA HIS A 208 9.79 -4.28 17.25
C HIS A 208 10.33 -5.59 16.69
N ASP A 209 9.70 -6.12 15.67
CA ASP A 209 10.23 -7.26 14.93
C ASP A 209 11.02 -6.76 13.71
N LEU A 210 12.12 -7.41 13.43
CA LEU A 210 12.84 -7.21 12.18
C LEU A 210 12.13 -7.96 11.08
N ILE A 211 11.75 -7.24 10.02
CA ILE A 211 11.07 -7.82 8.86
C ILE A 211 12.03 -7.82 7.67
N GLU A 212 12.23 -8.99 7.11
CA GLU A 212 12.97 -9.18 5.86
C GLU A 212 12.05 -9.80 4.82
N THR A 213 12.01 -9.21 3.64
CA THR A 213 11.19 -9.70 2.52
C THR A 213 12.08 -10.41 1.51
N MET A 214 11.79 -11.67 1.23
CA MET A 214 12.53 -12.50 0.30
C MET A 214 11.60 -13.03 -0.81
N ARG A 215 12.16 -13.18 -2.01
CA ARG A 215 11.47 -13.90 -3.08
C ARG A 215 11.63 -15.40 -2.84
N PHE A 216 10.55 -16.15 -2.94
CA PHE A 216 10.56 -17.60 -3.06
C PHE A 216 10.29 -18.01 -4.52
N ASP A 217 11.07 -18.96 -5.01
CA ASP A 217 10.94 -19.55 -6.33
C ASP A 217 10.82 -21.06 -6.15
N PRO A 218 9.75 -21.69 -6.66
CA PRO A 218 9.52 -23.13 -6.43
C PRO A 218 10.64 -24.05 -6.95
N ASP A 219 11.36 -23.62 -8.00
CA ASP A 219 12.40 -24.44 -8.63
C ASP A 219 13.79 -24.18 -8.04
N VAL A 220 14.05 -22.98 -7.55
CA VAL A 220 15.38 -22.52 -7.11
C VAL A 220 15.41 -22.23 -5.59
N GLY A 221 14.28 -22.21 -4.93
CA GLY A 221 14.15 -21.86 -3.52
C GLY A 221 14.18 -20.34 -3.31
N MET A 222 15.02 -19.85 -2.39
CA MET A 222 15.15 -18.43 -2.09
C MET A 222 16.41 -17.83 -2.73
N PRO A 223 16.29 -17.18 -3.90
CA PRO A 223 17.43 -16.52 -4.53
C PRO A 223 18.03 -15.47 -3.59
N ARG A 224 19.37 -15.46 -3.47
CA ARG A 224 20.12 -14.50 -2.65
C ARG A 224 19.86 -14.61 -1.13
N LEU A 225 19.43 -15.76 -0.62
CA LEU A 225 19.16 -15.99 0.81
C LEU A 225 20.31 -15.48 1.69
N GLU A 226 21.56 -15.75 1.33
CA GLU A 226 22.72 -15.33 2.12
C GLU A 226 22.82 -13.79 2.26
N ARG A 227 22.49 -13.04 1.21
CA ARG A 227 22.47 -11.56 1.25
C ARG A 227 21.36 -11.03 2.15
N HIS A 228 20.19 -11.69 2.15
CA HIS A 228 19.10 -11.35 3.03
C HIS A 228 19.47 -11.61 4.50
N LEU A 229 20.10 -12.76 4.78
CA LEU A 229 20.55 -13.10 6.12
C LEU A 229 21.66 -12.17 6.63
N GLU A 230 22.59 -11.73 5.78
CA GLU A 230 23.60 -10.73 6.16
C GLU A 230 22.96 -9.36 6.44
N ARG A 231 22.00 -8.92 5.62
CA ARG A 231 21.30 -7.64 5.82
C ARG A 231 20.53 -7.62 7.13
N ILE A 232 19.73 -8.66 7.41
CA ILE A 232 18.96 -8.71 8.67
C ILE A 232 19.88 -8.83 9.89
N LYS A 233 21.01 -9.55 9.76
CA LYS A 233 22.02 -9.62 10.81
C LYS A 233 22.64 -8.26 11.12
N ALA A 234 22.99 -7.49 10.08
CA ALA A 234 23.50 -6.14 10.25
C ALA A 234 22.49 -5.22 10.94
N SER A 235 21.24 -5.25 10.48
CA SER A 235 20.14 -4.49 11.10
C SER A 235 19.86 -4.92 12.53
N ALA A 236 19.92 -6.21 12.82
CA ALA A 236 19.77 -6.74 14.19
C ALA A 236 20.87 -6.20 15.13
N ALA A 237 22.11 -6.22 14.66
CA ALA A 237 23.24 -5.69 15.44
C ALA A 237 23.11 -4.18 15.68
N GLU A 238 22.73 -3.42 14.66
CA GLU A 238 22.55 -1.96 14.75
C GLU A 238 21.38 -1.57 15.68
N LEU A 239 20.30 -2.33 15.66
CA LEU A 239 19.07 -2.04 16.41
C LEU A 239 18.97 -2.80 17.75
N GLY A 240 19.99 -3.58 18.12
CA GLY A 240 20.07 -4.28 19.41
C GLY A 240 19.16 -5.52 19.50
N PHE A 241 18.82 -6.16 18.39
CA PHE A 241 18.07 -7.42 18.38
C PHE A 241 18.98 -8.62 18.53
N ALA A 242 18.54 -9.62 19.27
CA ALA A 242 19.15 -10.94 19.24
C ALA A 242 18.81 -11.62 17.90
N PHE A 243 19.83 -12.03 17.15
CA PHE A 243 19.66 -12.70 15.87
C PHE A 243 20.61 -13.88 15.73
N ASP A 244 20.05 -15.07 15.57
CA ASP A 244 20.78 -16.28 15.23
C ASP A 244 20.61 -16.58 13.74
N ARG A 245 21.67 -16.35 12.96
CA ARG A 245 21.68 -16.58 11.52
C ARG A 245 21.49 -18.05 11.16
N HIS A 246 22.04 -18.96 11.96
CA HIS A 246 22.01 -20.39 11.66
C HIS A 246 20.60 -20.97 11.92
N ASP A 247 20.01 -20.65 13.06
CA ASP A 247 18.62 -21.02 13.38
C ASP A 247 17.65 -20.45 12.36
N THR A 248 17.78 -19.16 12.04
CA THR A 248 16.94 -18.49 11.04
C THR A 248 17.04 -19.17 9.67
N ARG A 249 18.25 -19.48 9.21
CA ARG A 249 18.46 -20.19 7.94
C ARG A 249 17.76 -21.55 7.93
N ASN A 250 17.94 -22.33 8.99
CA ASN A 250 17.34 -23.67 9.10
C ASN A 250 15.81 -23.62 9.07
N ARG A 251 15.21 -22.65 9.76
CA ARG A 251 13.75 -22.48 9.79
C ARG A 251 13.17 -22.01 8.45
N ILE A 252 13.95 -21.30 7.65
CA ILE A 252 13.54 -20.84 6.31
C ILE A 252 13.63 -21.99 5.29
N GLN A 253 14.55 -22.93 5.48
CA GLN A 253 14.80 -24.05 4.57
C GLN A 253 14.06 -25.35 4.96
N ALA A 254 13.42 -25.38 6.12
CA ALA A 254 12.57 -26.49 6.58
C ALA A 254 11.16 -26.41 6.00
#